data_27e89f8687dc7ff5c327ce58cd4253c4
#
_entry.id   27e89f8687dc7ff5c327ce58cd4253c4
#
_cell.length_a   1.000
_cell.length_b   1.000
_cell.length_c   1.000
_cell.angle_alpha   90.00
_cell.angle_beta   90.00
_cell.angle_gamma   90.00
#
_symmetry.space_group_name_H-M   'P 1'
#
loop_
_entity.id
_entity.type
_entity.pdbx_description
1 polymer ?
#
loop_
_entity_poly.entity_id
_entity_poly.type
_entity_poly.pdbx_seq_one_letter_code
_entity_poly.pdbx_strand_id
1 'polypeptide(L)'
;MSYIEVGNISVKTEWAAFLLALVLFMLAEKLFYKKSESFFQDALFYYIIVWKLSYILIEWPMFIKNPISALYFSGGVWGHILAVIVVSMILIYRTKIQSKILDWYGWLYSFLEFYLLFQGSEFLLTSEWVAGAVIIIAYVYVAIRNNNKENSTKLFILILLNSIFLAYNQKLFALEGWLFISISTIALLLIVLKERHLLKNILSWVFIVILAASVALNFEKDKKTIVIGEATDFELQTISGETVRLSDYRGKKVILNFWATWCPPCKAEMPHMQKFYEEHGDEIEVIAVNLTSRDNGVEAVEKFVGDNGLTFTIPLDVNGEYGDAYEIFSIPTTYIIDEKGQIYQKIVGPMDKNTLESFLN
;
A
#
# COMPACT_ATOMS: atom_id res chain seq x y z
N MET A 1 -4.14 -3.90 5.42
CA MET A 1 -3.88 -2.56 4.88
C MET A 1 -4.39 -1.54 5.88
N SER A 2 -3.64 -0.48 6.18
CA SER A 2 -4.04 0.56 7.13
C SER A 2 -4.39 1.85 6.40
N TYR A 3 -5.34 2.61 6.94
CA TYR A 3 -5.75 3.91 6.43
C TYR A 3 -5.67 4.95 7.55
N ILE A 4 -5.42 6.19 7.19
CA ILE A 4 -5.42 7.35 8.08
C ILE A 4 -6.64 8.18 7.74
N GLU A 5 -7.40 8.56 8.75
CA GLU A 5 -8.56 9.42 8.61
C GLU A 5 -8.15 10.89 8.75
N VAL A 6 -8.46 11.68 7.74
CA VAL A 6 -8.28 13.13 7.76
C VAL A 6 -9.63 13.78 7.49
N GLY A 7 -10.37 14.08 8.54
CA GLY A 7 -11.77 14.52 8.43
C GLY A 7 -12.64 13.42 7.82
N ASN A 8 -13.30 13.70 6.71
CA ASN A 8 -14.18 12.76 6.00
C ASN A 8 -13.46 11.97 4.88
N ILE A 9 -12.13 12.02 4.83
CA ILE A 9 -11.34 11.38 3.77
C ILE A 9 -10.45 10.31 4.41
N SER A 10 -10.56 9.07 3.96
CA SER A 10 -9.62 7.99 4.31
C SER A 10 -8.49 7.94 3.28
N VAL A 11 -7.27 8.12 3.76
CA VAL A 11 -6.05 8.05 2.94
C VAL A 11 -5.29 6.79 3.28
N LYS A 12 -4.94 5.99 2.27
CA LYS A 12 -4.12 4.79 2.47
C LYS A 12 -2.80 5.18 3.14
N THR A 13 -2.41 4.49 4.21
CA THR A 13 -1.20 4.82 5.01
C THR A 13 0.05 4.87 4.14
N GLU A 14 0.17 3.97 3.17
CA GLU A 14 1.29 3.95 2.20
C GLU A 14 1.37 5.26 1.40
N TRP A 15 0.24 5.85 0.99
CA TRP A 15 0.21 7.14 0.29
C TRP A 15 0.62 8.30 1.18
N ALA A 16 0.12 8.34 2.41
CA ALA A 16 0.50 9.35 3.38
C ALA A 16 1.99 9.24 3.73
N ALA A 17 2.50 8.01 3.90
CA ALA A 17 3.92 7.74 4.13
C ALA A 17 4.78 8.18 2.95
N PHE A 18 4.33 7.90 1.72
CA PHE A 18 5.02 8.33 0.52
C PHE A 18 5.13 9.85 0.40
N LEU A 19 4.02 10.58 0.63
CA LEU A 19 4.02 12.04 0.60
C LEU A 19 4.91 12.63 1.69
N LEU A 20 4.86 12.07 2.91
CA LEU A 20 5.72 12.48 4.01
C LEU A 20 7.21 12.24 3.67
N ALA A 21 7.54 11.06 3.13
CA ALA A 21 8.90 10.74 2.69
C ALA A 21 9.39 11.68 1.60
N LEU A 22 8.52 12.04 0.65
CA LEU A 22 8.86 12.99 -0.42
C LEU A 22 9.21 14.36 0.15
N VAL A 23 8.40 14.86 1.08
CA VAL A 23 8.66 16.15 1.75
C VAL A 23 9.97 16.09 2.54
N LEU A 24 10.19 15.04 3.34
CA LEU A 24 11.41 14.87 4.12
C LEU A 24 12.64 14.76 3.22
N PHE A 25 12.55 14.02 2.11
CA PHE A 25 13.63 13.90 1.13
C PHE A 25 13.97 15.24 0.49
N MET A 26 12.97 16.02 0.06
CA MET A 26 13.19 17.36 -0.52
C MET A 26 13.82 18.32 0.50
N LEU A 27 13.39 18.27 1.76
CA LEU A 27 13.97 19.06 2.85
C LEU A 27 15.42 18.65 3.10
N ALA A 28 15.72 17.35 3.15
CA ALA A 28 17.07 16.85 3.36
C ALA A 28 18.01 17.25 2.20
N GLU A 29 17.55 17.12 0.96
CA GLU A 29 18.31 17.58 -0.22
C GLU A 29 18.66 19.08 -0.11
N LYS A 30 17.69 19.90 0.31
CA LYS A 30 17.90 21.35 0.48
C LYS A 30 18.84 21.69 1.64
N LEU A 31 18.76 20.98 2.76
CA LEU A 31 19.52 21.29 3.98
C LEU A 31 20.93 20.73 3.95
N PHE A 32 21.10 19.49 3.44
CA PHE A 32 22.36 18.75 3.54
C PHE A 32 23.14 18.69 2.23
N TYR A 33 22.47 18.87 1.07
CA TYR A 33 23.10 18.75 -0.24
C TYR A 33 22.90 20.02 -1.06
N LYS A 34 23.87 20.93 -1.01
CA LYS A 34 23.81 22.27 -1.63
C LYS A 34 23.59 22.31 -3.16
N LYS A 35 23.73 21.20 -3.87
CA LYS A 35 23.48 21.03 -5.31
C LYS A 35 23.13 19.57 -5.59
N SER A 36 21.85 19.25 -5.60
CA SER A 36 21.35 18.05 -6.26
C SER A 36 20.83 18.46 -7.64
N GLU A 37 21.40 17.91 -8.71
CA GLU A 37 20.68 17.91 -9.97
C GLU A 37 19.46 17.01 -9.76
N SER A 38 18.28 17.58 -9.84
CA SER A 38 16.97 17.02 -9.45
C SER A 38 16.50 15.81 -10.32
N PHE A 39 17.44 15.10 -10.91
CA PHE A 39 17.15 14.02 -11.86
C PHE A 39 16.39 12.85 -11.25
N PHE A 40 16.72 12.49 -10.00
CA PHE A 40 15.98 11.45 -9.27
C PHE A 40 14.57 11.92 -8.92
N GLN A 41 14.42 13.18 -8.51
CA GLN A 41 13.12 13.77 -8.17
C GLN A 41 12.20 13.80 -9.40
N ASP A 42 12.74 14.22 -10.57
CA ASP A 42 12.00 14.19 -11.83
C ASP A 42 11.56 12.77 -12.20
N ALA A 43 12.47 11.79 -12.09
CA ALA A 43 12.18 10.40 -12.39
C ALA A 43 11.08 9.84 -11.46
N LEU A 44 11.15 10.13 -10.17
CA LEU A 44 10.17 9.75 -9.17
C LEU A 44 8.80 10.39 -9.48
N PHE A 45 8.78 11.68 -9.83
CA PHE A 45 7.57 12.39 -10.19
C PHE A 45 6.89 11.77 -11.43
N TYR A 46 7.66 11.52 -12.51
CA TYR A 46 7.11 10.86 -13.71
C TYR A 46 6.63 9.45 -13.41
N TYR A 47 7.35 8.70 -12.58
CA TYR A 47 6.95 7.36 -12.18
C TYR A 47 5.58 7.36 -11.52
N ILE A 48 5.35 8.25 -10.54
CA ILE A 48 4.09 8.36 -9.82
C ILE A 48 2.95 8.74 -10.75
N ILE A 49 3.16 9.75 -11.60
CA ILE A 49 2.14 10.20 -12.54
C ILE A 49 1.75 9.05 -13.46
N VAL A 50 2.71 8.38 -14.08
CA VAL A 50 2.44 7.29 -15.02
C VAL A 50 1.75 6.13 -14.32
N TRP A 51 2.25 5.72 -13.16
CA TRP A 51 1.65 4.64 -12.38
C TRP A 51 0.22 4.97 -11.94
N LYS A 52 -0.02 6.18 -11.46
CA LYS A 52 -1.35 6.61 -11.02
C LYS A 52 -2.32 6.73 -12.18
N LEU A 53 -1.91 7.38 -13.26
CA LEU A 53 -2.77 7.59 -14.43
C LEU A 53 -2.95 6.33 -15.28
N SER A 54 -2.09 5.32 -15.14
CA SER A 54 -2.25 4.04 -15.83
C SER A 54 -3.56 3.33 -15.46
N TYR A 55 -4.16 3.62 -14.29
CA TYR A 55 -5.50 3.15 -13.93
C TYR A 55 -6.53 3.50 -15.01
N ILE A 56 -6.47 4.71 -15.54
CA ILE A 56 -7.40 5.17 -16.59
C ILE A 56 -7.31 4.29 -17.83
N LEU A 57 -6.09 3.85 -18.20
CA LEU A 57 -5.87 3.02 -19.38
C LEU A 57 -6.21 1.55 -19.14
N ILE A 58 -5.90 1.03 -17.96
CA ILE A 58 -6.06 -0.39 -17.63
C ILE A 58 -7.51 -0.70 -17.25
N GLU A 59 -8.14 0.17 -16.46
CA GLU A 59 -9.49 0.00 -15.96
C GLU A 59 -10.48 1.00 -16.62
N TRP A 60 -10.32 1.21 -17.94
CA TRP A 60 -11.12 2.17 -18.71
C TRP A 60 -12.65 2.01 -18.54
N PRO A 61 -13.23 0.80 -18.54
CA PRO A 61 -14.67 0.63 -18.34
C PRO A 61 -15.13 1.09 -16.95
N MET A 62 -14.31 0.88 -15.92
CA MET A 62 -14.61 1.31 -14.53
C MET A 62 -14.42 2.81 -14.38
N PHE A 63 -13.37 3.37 -14.98
CA PHE A 63 -13.12 4.81 -14.98
C PHE A 63 -14.28 5.59 -15.61
N ILE A 64 -14.83 5.14 -16.76
CA ILE A 64 -15.96 5.82 -17.39
C ILE A 64 -17.22 5.81 -16.51
N LYS A 65 -17.49 4.69 -15.82
CA LYS A 65 -18.65 4.59 -14.92
C LYS A 65 -18.48 5.50 -13.70
N ASN A 66 -17.27 5.61 -13.16
CA ASN A 66 -16.97 6.41 -11.98
C ASN A 66 -15.57 7.06 -12.07
N PRO A 67 -15.44 8.25 -12.70
CA PRO A 67 -14.15 8.91 -12.90
C PRO A 67 -13.37 9.20 -11.59
N ILE A 68 -14.10 9.36 -10.49
CA ILE A 68 -13.50 9.60 -9.16
C ILE A 68 -12.65 8.41 -8.68
N SER A 69 -12.90 7.20 -9.21
CA SER A 69 -12.11 6.00 -8.90
C SER A 69 -10.62 6.18 -9.16
N ALA A 70 -10.23 7.00 -10.15
CA ALA A 70 -8.83 7.29 -10.44
C ALA A 70 -8.09 8.00 -9.27
N LEU A 71 -8.81 8.65 -8.34
CA LEU A 71 -8.21 9.24 -7.15
C LEU A 71 -7.82 8.17 -6.11
N TYR A 72 -8.56 7.08 -6.04
CA TYR A 72 -8.39 6.03 -5.04
C TYR A 72 -7.53 4.87 -5.53
N PHE A 73 -7.62 4.52 -6.81
CA PHE A 73 -6.93 3.37 -7.39
C PHE A 73 -5.77 3.76 -8.31
N SER A 74 -4.94 2.79 -8.62
CA SER A 74 -3.79 2.88 -9.53
C SER A 74 -3.80 1.70 -10.49
N GLY A 75 -2.93 1.70 -11.49
CA GLY A 75 -2.84 0.61 -12.46
C GLY A 75 -2.25 -0.70 -11.95
N GLY A 76 -2.11 -0.86 -10.63
CA GLY A 76 -1.57 -2.08 -10.03
C GLY A 76 -0.18 -2.44 -10.58
N VAL A 77 0.10 -3.75 -10.70
CA VAL A 77 1.38 -4.26 -11.21
C VAL A 77 1.66 -3.81 -12.64
N TRP A 78 0.65 -3.81 -13.51
CA TRP A 78 0.81 -3.35 -14.91
C TRP A 78 1.11 -1.85 -14.99
N GLY A 79 0.53 -1.05 -14.10
CA GLY A 79 0.87 0.37 -13.97
C GLY A 79 2.32 0.60 -13.53
N HIS A 80 2.85 -0.22 -12.62
CA HIS A 80 4.25 -0.18 -12.23
C HIS A 80 5.19 -0.51 -13.41
N ILE A 81 4.89 -1.57 -14.17
CA ILE A 81 5.67 -1.96 -15.35
C ILE A 81 5.69 -0.81 -16.37
N LEU A 82 4.53 -0.24 -16.67
CA LEU A 82 4.40 0.90 -17.58
C LEU A 82 5.22 2.11 -17.10
N ALA A 83 5.13 2.44 -15.81
CA ALA A 83 5.86 3.55 -15.22
C ALA A 83 7.39 3.35 -15.32
N VAL A 84 7.88 2.14 -15.03
CA VAL A 84 9.31 1.80 -15.18
C VAL A 84 9.76 1.95 -16.63
N ILE A 85 8.99 1.46 -17.60
CA ILE A 85 9.33 1.56 -19.03
C ILE A 85 9.39 3.04 -19.46
N VAL A 86 8.36 3.83 -19.14
CA VAL A 86 8.30 5.26 -19.54
C VAL A 86 9.42 6.05 -18.90
N VAL A 87 9.67 5.88 -17.60
CA VAL A 87 10.76 6.56 -16.90
C VAL A 87 12.10 6.16 -17.49
N SER A 88 12.33 4.87 -17.74
CA SER A 88 13.58 4.41 -18.40
C SER A 88 13.77 5.04 -19.77
N MET A 89 12.74 5.15 -20.59
CA MET A 89 12.81 5.84 -21.89
C MET A 89 13.15 7.32 -21.73
N ILE A 90 12.53 8.03 -20.78
CA ILE A 90 12.84 9.43 -20.48
C ILE A 90 14.29 9.58 -20.04
N LEU A 91 14.79 8.68 -19.19
CA LEU A 91 16.17 8.67 -18.71
C LEU A 91 17.16 8.48 -19.87
N ILE A 92 16.92 7.48 -20.72
CA ILE A 92 17.76 7.21 -21.91
C ILE A 92 17.74 8.40 -22.88
N TYR A 93 16.58 8.98 -23.11
CA TYR A 93 16.44 10.15 -23.98
C TYR A 93 17.25 11.34 -23.45
N ARG A 94 17.12 11.68 -22.16
CA ARG A 94 17.86 12.77 -21.51
C ARG A 94 19.39 12.54 -21.53
N THR A 95 19.84 11.31 -21.26
CA THR A 95 21.29 11.00 -21.29
C THR A 95 21.87 11.14 -22.67
N LYS A 96 21.14 10.74 -23.73
CA LYS A 96 21.59 10.89 -25.11
C LYS A 96 21.67 12.35 -25.58
N ILE A 97 20.64 13.17 -25.26
CA ILE A 97 20.56 14.58 -25.74
C ILE A 97 21.43 15.50 -24.92
N GLN A 98 21.54 15.33 -23.61
CA GLN A 98 22.32 16.24 -22.76
C GLN A 98 23.78 15.85 -22.64
N SER A 99 24.21 14.76 -23.28
CA SER A 99 25.61 14.23 -23.22
C SER A 99 26.12 14.06 -21.78
N LYS A 100 25.21 13.99 -20.80
CA LYS A 100 25.54 13.78 -19.40
C LYS A 100 25.55 12.27 -19.13
N ILE A 101 26.70 11.77 -18.72
CA ILE A 101 26.81 10.41 -18.21
C ILE A 101 25.87 10.33 -16.97
N LEU A 102 24.96 9.36 -16.98
CA LEU A 102 24.09 9.12 -15.84
C LEU A 102 24.95 8.84 -14.60
N ASP A 103 24.90 9.71 -13.59
CA ASP A 103 25.51 9.43 -12.31
C ASP A 103 24.69 8.36 -11.60
N TRP A 104 24.91 7.09 -12.00
CA TRP A 104 24.21 5.94 -11.44
C TRP A 104 24.44 5.80 -9.94
N TYR A 105 25.59 6.27 -9.45
CA TYR A 105 25.94 6.19 -8.03
C TYR A 105 25.12 7.19 -7.20
N GLY A 106 25.05 8.44 -7.64
CA GLY A 106 24.19 9.45 -7.02
C GLY A 106 22.72 9.10 -7.11
N TRP A 107 22.30 8.50 -8.24
CA TRP A 107 20.93 8.05 -8.42
C TRP A 107 20.55 6.92 -7.45
N LEU A 108 21.40 5.89 -7.34
CA LEU A 108 21.22 4.78 -6.42
C LEU A 108 21.21 5.26 -4.96
N TYR A 109 22.09 6.19 -4.62
CA TYR A 109 22.17 6.81 -3.31
C TYR A 109 20.84 7.51 -2.96
N SER A 110 20.33 8.36 -3.85
CA SER A 110 19.06 9.07 -3.66
C SER A 110 17.87 8.10 -3.56
N PHE A 111 17.89 7.01 -4.33
CA PHE A 111 16.87 5.94 -4.22
C PHE A 111 16.87 5.29 -2.84
N LEU A 112 18.04 4.92 -2.33
CA LEU A 112 18.15 4.28 -1.01
C LEU A 112 17.78 5.23 0.14
N GLU A 113 18.13 6.51 0.03
CA GLU A 113 17.72 7.54 0.98
C GLU A 113 16.20 7.69 1.00
N PHE A 114 15.61 7.86 -0.18
CA PHE A 114 14.16 8.00 -0.31
C PHE A 114 13.42 6.76 0.23
N TYR A 115 13.90 5.56 -0.12
CA TYR A 115 13.29 4.32 0.32
C TYR A 115 13.36 4.14 1.84
N LEU A 116 14.46 4.52 2.47
CA LEU A 116 14.61 4.52 3.93
C LEU A 116 13.64 5.51 4.60
N LEU A 117 13.51 6.72 4.04
CA LEU A 117 12.55 7.70 4.53
C LEU A 117 11.11 7.24 4.34
N PHE A 118 10.81 6.56 3.24
CA PHE A 118 9.49 5.97 3.00
C PHE A 118 9.14 4.93 4.06
N GLN A 119 10.03 3.98 4.33
CA GLN A 119 9.85 3.00 5.39
C GLN A 119 9.68 3.67 6.77
N GLY A 120 10.53 4.63 7.10
CA GLY A 120 10.41 5.40 8.35
C GLY A 120 9.07 6.14 8.48
N SER A 121 8.59 6.71 7.38
CA SER A 121 7.29 7.40 7.33
C SER A 121 6.12 6.43 7.48
N GLU A 122 6.19 5.24 6.87
CA GLU A 122 5.19 4.18 7.02
C GLU A 122 5.07 3.77 8.50
N PHE A 123 6.19 3.52 9.18
CA PHE A 123 6.20 3.19 10.60
C PHE A 123 5.72 4.32 11.51
N LEU A 124 6.07 5.59 11.21
CA LEU A 124 5.57 6.74 11.97
C LEU A 124 4.06 6.90 11.94
N LEU A 125 3.44 6.50 10.83
CA LEU A 125 2.01 6.63 10.60
C LEU A 125 1.21 5.38 11.04
N THR A 126 1.89 4.37 11.57
CA THR A 126 1.29 3.15 12.13
C THR A 126 1.45 3.11 13.66
N SER A 127 1.00 2.03 14.28
CA SER A 127 1.22 1.78 15.72
C SER A 127 2.72 1.66 16.11
N GLU A 128 3.59 1.50 15.11
CA GLU A 128 5.04 1.28 15.26
C GLU A 128 5.85 2.61 15.22
N TRP A 129 5.27 3.73 15.64
CA TRP A 129 5.87 5.07 15.52
C TRP A 129 7.28 5.21 16.11
N VAL A 130 7.62 4.40 17.15
CA VAL A 130 8.97 4.39 17.75
C VAL A 130 10.00 3.89 16.74
N ALA A 131 9.68 2.80 15.99
CA ALA A 131 10.56 2.27 14.97
C ALA A 131 10.74 3.30 13.84
N GLY A 132 9.65 3.97 13.41
CA GLY A 132 9.71 5.06 12.44
C GLY A 132 10.63 6.20 12.87
N ALA A 133 10.52 6.65 14.13
CA ALA A 133 11.37 7.69 14.67
C ALA A 133 12.87 7.28 14.68
N VAL A 134 13.17 6.04 15.06
CA VAL A 134 14.55 5.51 15.04
C VAL A 134 15.12 5.50 13.62
N ILE A 135 14.34 5.10 12.62
CA ILE A 135 14.76 5.10 11.21
C ILE A 135 15.12 6.51 10.75
N ILE A 136 14.24 7.49 11.02
CA ILE A 136 14.46 8.87 10.59
C ILE A 136 15.65 9.49 11.31
N ILE A 137 15.83 9.21 12.61
CA ILE A 137 17.00 9.66 13.36
C ILE A 137 18.28 9.04 12.80
N ALA A 138 18.29 7.74 12.48
CA ALA A 138 19.43 7.08 11.86
C ALA A 138 19.77 7.69 10.49
N TYR A 139 18.75 7.98 9.68
CA TYR A 139 18.93 8.69 8.40
C TYR A 139 19.56 10.07 8.61
N VAL A 140 19.01 10.90 9.50
CA VAL A 140 19.51 12.25 9.79
C VAL A 140 20.96 12.18 10.28
N TYR A 141 21.30 11.21 11.15
CA TYR A 141 22.68 10.99 11.60
C TYR A 141 23.64 10.69 10.42
N VAL A 142 23.23 9.80 9.50
CA VAL A 142 24.03 9.48 8.32
C VAL A 142 24.18 10.70 7.39
N ALA A 143 23.12 11.49 7.23
CA ALA A 143 23.12 12.69 6.39
C ALA A 143 24.05 13.80 6.95
N ILE A 144 23.99 14.05 8.26
CA ILE A 144 24.79 15.10 8.91
C ILE A 144 26.28 14.75 8.97
N ARG A 145 26.60 13.50 9.34
CA ARG A 145 27.99 13.10 9.61
C ARG A 145 28.91 13.21 8.39
N ASN A 146 28.34 13.20 7.20
CA ASN A 146 29.18 13.16 6.00
C ASN A 146 28.44 13.77 4.78
N ASN A 147 28.85 14.94 4.37
CA ASN A 147 28.16 15.76 3.36
C ASN A 147 28.49 15.38 1.90
N ASN A 148 29.21 14.26 1.66
CA ASN A 148 29.60 13.82 0.31
C ASN A 148 28.79 12.58 -0.13
N LYS A 149 28.00 12.72 -1.21
CA LYS A 149 27.19 11.63 -1.78
C LYS A 149 28.02 10.49 -2.41
N GLU A 150 29.29 10.75 -2.73
CA GLU A 150 30.14 9.75 -3.39
C GLU A 150 30.82 8.76 -2.42
N ASN A 151 30.51 8.80 -1.13
CA ASN A 151 31.14 7.94 -0.13
C ASN A 151 30.50 6.53 -0.14
N SER A 152 31.25 5.54 -0.61
CA SER A 152 30.87 4.12 -0.65
C SER A 152 30.41 3.57 0.72
N THR A 153 31.02 4.07 1.80
CA THR A 153 30.61 3.68 3.17
C THR A 153 29.19 4.08 3.51
N LYS A 154 28.76 5.27 3.07
CA LYS A 154 27.36 5.70 3.26
C LYS A 154 26.38 4.83 2.49
N LEU A 155 26.68 4.57 1.21
CA LEU A 155 25.83 3.73 0.38
C LEU A 155 25.65 2.36 1.02
N PHE A 156 26.73 1.82 1.56
CA PHE A 156 26.70 0.57 2.28
C PHE A 156 25.83 0.64 3.55
N ILE A 157 25.96 1.70 4.37
CA ILE A 157 25.12 1.91 5.57
C ILE A 157 23.64 2.01 5.17
N LEU A 158 23.31 2.72 4.09
CA LEU A 158 21.93 2.83 3.62
C LEU A 158 21.37 1.49 3.15
N ILE A 159 22.15 0.68 2.44
CA ILE A 159 21.76 -0.69 2.06
C ILE A 159 21.48 -1.52 3.31
N LEU A 160 22.37 -1.47 4.29
CA LEU A 160 22.24 -2.23 5.53
C LEU A 160 20.98 -1.82 6.31
N LEU A 161 20.77 -0.52 6.51
CA LEU A 161 19.60 -0.02 7.23
C LEU A 161 18.30 -0.45 6.53
N ASN A 162 18.21 -0.26 5.21
CA ASN A 162 17.03 -0.69 4.46
C ASN A 162 16.80 -2.21 4.57
N SER A 163 17.88 -3.03 4.54
CA SER A 163 17.78 -4.49 4.68
C SER A 163 17.26 -4.89 6.07
N ILE A 164 17.74 -4.24 7.14
CA ILE A 164 17.29 -4.48 8.51
C ILE A 164 15.79 -4.18 8.64
N PHE A 165 15.34 -3.06 8.09
CA PHE A 165 13.93 -2.68 8.19
C PHE A 165 13.00 -3.52 7.31
N LEU A 166 13.45 -3.95 6.13
CA LEU A 166 12.71 -4.93 5.33
C LEU A 166 12.58 -6.28 6.05
N ALA A 167 13.64 -6.72 6.76
CA ALA A 167 13.60 -7.91 7.58
C ALA A 167 12.64 -7.74 8.77
N TYR A 168 12.71 -6.61 9.46
CA TYR A 168 11.81 -6.31 10.58
C TYR A 168 10.33 -6.31 10.15
N ASN A 169 10.02 -5.75 8.98
CA ASN A 169 8.65 -5.68 8.45
C ASN A 169 8.23 -6.99 7.74
N GLN A 170 9.00 -8.07 7.84
CA GLN A 170 8.75 -9.36 7.18
C GLN A 170 8.57 -9.29 5.64
N LYS A 171 8.96 -8.17 5.03
CA LYS A 171 8.88 -7.94 3.57
C LYS A 171 10.15 -8.38 2.84
N LEU A 172 11.17 -8.90 3.53
CA LEU A 172 12.46 -9.25 2.92
C LEU A 172 12.34 -10.34 1.83
N PHE A 173 11.45 -11.29 2.01
CA PHE A 173 11.17 -12.37 1.06
C PHE A 173 9.93 -12.15 0.19
N ALA A 174 9.25 -11.01 0.34
CA ALA A 174 8.23 -10.56 -0.59
C ALA A 174 8.87 -10.06 -1.90
N LEU A 175 8.06 -9.86 -2.94
CA LEU A 175 8.54 -9.36 -4.24
C LEU A 175 9.38 -8.06 -4.10
N GLU A 176 8.94 -7.16 -3.23
CA GLU A 176 9.64 -5.90 -2.93
C GLU A 176 11.05 -6.15 -2.36
N GLY A 177 11.18 -7.10 -1.44
CA GLY A 177 12.45 -7.48 -0.84
C GLY A 177 13.38 -8.14 -1.86
N TRP A 178 12.89 -9.01 -2.72
CA TRP A 178 13.69 -9.61 -3.80
C TRP A 178 14.21 -8.58 -4.79
N LEU A 179 13.37 -7.60 -5.17
CA LEU A 179 13.81 -6.48 -6.02
C LEU A 179 14.88 -5.64 -5.32
N PHE A 180 14.69 -5.34 -4.04
CA PHE A 180 15.68 -4.60 -3.25
C PHE A 180 17.00 -5.36 -3.12
N ILE A 181 16.97 -6.67 -2.81
CA ILE A 181 18.16 -7.53 -2.72
C ILE A 181 18.91 -7.54 -4.06
N SER A 182 18.20 -7.70 -5.17
CA SER A 182 18.79 -7.71 -6.51
C SER A 182 19.51 -6.39 -6.84
N ILE A 183 18.85 -5.26 -6.63
CA ILE A 183 19.42 -3.92 -6.84
C ILE A 183 20.62 -3.71 -5.92
N SER A 184 20.51 -4.07 -4.65
CA SER A 184 21.57 -3.92 -3.65
C SER A 184 22.80 -4.80 -3.98
N THR A 185 22.57 -6.01 -4.47
CA THR A 185 23.66 -6.93 -4.89
C THR A 185 24.42 -6.36 -6.10
N ILE A 186 23.71 -5.84 -7.10
CA ILE A 186 24.31 -5.19 -8.26
C ILE A 186 25.12 -3.96 -7.80
N ALA A 187 24.55 -3.14 -6.91
CA ALA A 187 25.20 -1.97 -6.36
C ALA A 187 26.49 -2.33 -5.61
N LEU A 188 26.45 -3.34 -4.75
CA LEU A 188 27.62 -3.84 -4.01
C LEU A 188 28.70 -4.37 -4.97
N LEU A 189 28.32 -5.10 -6.00
CA LEU A 189 29.24 -5.59 -7.01
C LEU A 189 29.96 -4.43 -7.72
N LEU A 190 29.24 -3.39 -8.12
CA LEU A 190 29.81 -2.22 -8.77
C LEU A 190 30.75 -1.43 -7.84
N ILE A 191 30.41 -1.33 -6.55
CA ILE A 191 31.29 -0.72 -5.52
C ILE A 191 32.59 -1.51 -5.37
N VAL A 192 32.49 -2.84 -5.26
CA VAL A 192 33.66 -3.72 -5.13
C VAL A 192 34.57 -3.64 -6.33
N LEU A 193 34.02 -3.58 -7.55
CA LEU A 193 34.78 -3.43 -8.77
C LEU A 193 35.53 -2.09 -8.84
N LYS A 194 34.95 -1.03 -8.28
CA LYS A 194 35.54 0.31 -8.21
C LYS A 194 36.58 0.45 -7.10
N GLU A 195 36.31 -0.13 -5.94
CA GLU A 195 37.10 0.05 -4.70
C GLU A 195 37.52 -1.28 -4.06
N ARG A 196 38.55 -1.92 -4.63
CA ARG A 196 39.03 -3.27 -4.20
C ARG A 196 39.44 -3.35 -2.71
N HIS A 197 39.81 -2.24 -2.07
CA HIS A 197 40.19 -2.25 -0.65
C HIS A 197 39.00 -2.47 0.33
N LEU A 198 37.77 -2.30 -0.14
CA LEU A 198 36.56 -2.54 0.65
C LEU A 198 36.22 -4.04 0.85
N LEU A 199 36.85 -4.93 0.08
CA LEU A 199 36.57 -6.37 0.14
C LEU A 199 36.67 -6.96 1.57
N LYS A 200 37.68 -6.52 2.35
CA LYS A 200 37.86 -6.98 3.75
C LYS A 200 36.73 -6.51 4.67
N ASN A 201 36.23 -5.30 4.45
CA ASN A 201 35.14 -4.75 5.26
C ASN A 201 33.79 -5.38 4.86
N ILE A 202 33.59 -5.68 3.56
CA ILE A 202 32.37 -6.31 3.03
C ILE A 202 32.12 -7.69 3.64
N LEU A 203 33.17 -8.51 3.81
CA LEU A 203 33.04 -9.84 4.44
C LEU A 203 32.49 -9.75 5.87
N SER A 204 32.94 -8.77 6.66
CA SER A 204 32.43 -8.56 8.03
C SER A 204 30.95 -8.13 8.02
N TRP A 205 30.54 -7.35 7.04
CA TRP A 205 29.18 -6.87 6.92
C TRP A 205 28.21 -7.91 6.34
N VAL A 206 28.67 -8.75 5.39
CA VAL A 206 27.91 -9.91 4.91
C VAL A 206 27.56 -10.83 6.07
N PHE A 207 28.50 -11.04 7.01
CA PHE A 207 28.25 -11.81 8.21
C PHE A 207 27.15 -11.19 9.07
N ILE A 208 27.15 -9.86 9.27
CA ILE A 208 26.13 -9.14 10.04
C ILE A 208 24.76 -9.24 9.36
N VAL A 209 24.70 -9.11 8.02
CA VAL A 209 23.43 -9.25 7.25
C VAL A 209 22.89 -10.68 7.35
N ILE A 210 23.74 -11.70 7.26
CA ILE A 210 23.34 -13.09 7.44
C ILE A 210 22.82 -13.31 8.87
N LEU A 211 23.44 -12.71 9.86
CA LEU A 211 23.04 -12.82 11.27
C LEU A 211 21.68 -12.13 11.49
N ALA A 212 21.48 -10.93 10.92
CA ALA A 212 20.21 -10.23 10.98
C ALA A 212 19.09 -11.00 10.27
N ALA A 213 19.38 -11.56 9.10
CA ALA A 213 18.44 -12.41 8.36
C ALA A 213 18.09 -13.69 9.15
N SER A 214 19.07 -14.34 9.82
CA SER A 214 18.81 -15.52 10.63
C SER A 214 17.93 -15.23 11.85
N VAL A 215 18.08 -14.05 12.45
CA VAL A 215 17.20 -13.58 13.53
C VAL A 215 15.79 -13.32 12.98
N ALA A 216 15.67 -12.63 11.83
CA ALA A 216 14.37 -12.38 11.19
C ALA A 216 13.62 -13.68 10.83
N LEU A 217 14.32 -14.71 10.33
CA LEU A 217 13.73 -16.00 10.00
C LEU A 217 13.21 -16.77 11.24
N ASN A 218 13.77 -16.53 12.42
CA ASN A 218 13.27 -17.11 13.66
C ASN A 218 12.00 -16.41 14.19
N PHE A 219 11.73 -15.17 13.79
CA PHE A 219 10.49 -14.45 14.14
C PHE A 219 9.29 -14.89 13.27
N GLU A 220 9.50 -15.59 12.16
CA GLU A 220 8.43 -15.96 11.22
C GLU A 220 7.57 -17.16 11.71
N LYS A 221 7.91 -17.75 12.85
CA LYS A 221 7.27 -19.01 13.32
C LYS A 221 5.88 -18.84 13.95
N ASP A 222 5.40 -17.61 14.19
CA ASP A 222 4.10 -17.37 14.83
C ASP A 222 3.23 -16.35 14.06
N LYS A 223 2.90 -16.62 12.79
CA LYS A 223 1.69 -16.03 12.19
C LYS A 223 0.46 -16.71 12.79
N LYS A 224 0.15 -16.43 14.04
CA LYS A 224 -1.21 -16.60 14.53
C LYS A 224 -2.06 -15.58 13.79
N THR A 225 -3.04 -16.07 13.03
CA THR A 225 -4.15 -15.24 12.54
C THR A 225 -4.71 -14.51 13.76
N ILE A 226 -4.53 -13.20 13.83
CA ILE A 226 -5.03 -12.41 14.96
C ILE A 226 -6.54 -12.37 14.78
N VAL A 227 -7.26 -13.18 15.54
CA VAL A 227 -8.71 -13.10 15.61
C VAL A 227 -9.06 -11.82 16.38
N ILE A 228 -9.73 -10.87 15.70
CA ILE A 228 -10.14 -9.60 16.30
C ILE A 228 -11.30 -9.84 17.28
N GLY A 229 -12.17 -10.82 16.98
CA GLY A 229 -13.31 -11.22 17.79
C GLY A 229 -14.35 -11.95 16.96
N GLU A 230 -15.43 -12.38 17.59
CA GLU A 230 -16.59 -12.94 16.90
C GLU A 230 -17.39 -11.82 16.23
N ALA A 231 -17.82 -12.02 14.99
CA ALA A 231 -18.66 -11.08 14.28
C ALA A 231 -20.04 -10.99 14.95
N THR A 232 -20.49 -9.78 15.22
CA THR A 232 -21.85 -9.54 15.76
C THR A 232 -22.87 -9.99 14.73
N ASP A 233 -23.75 -10.89 15.11
CA ASP A 233 -24.84 -11.34 14.23
C ASP A 233 -25.82 -10.20 13.99
N PHE A 234 -26.42 -10.19 12.82
CA PHE A 234 -27.46 -9.23 12.45
C PHE A 234 -28.62 -9.92 11.74
N GLU A 235 -29.78 -9.31 11.81
CA GLU A 235 -30.98 -9.65 11.04
C GLU A 235 -31.47 -8.39 10.35
N LEU A 236 -31.26 -8.28 9.04
CA LEU A 236 -31.60 -7.12 8.23
C LEU A 236 -32.41 -7.52 6.99
N GLN A 237 -33.24 -6.62 6.52
CA GLN A 237 -33.94 -6.78 5.25
C GLN A 237 -33.09 -6.23 4.11
N THR A 238 -33.11 -6.93 2.98
CA THR A 238 -32.54 -6.45 1.71
C THR A 238 -33.53 -5.54 0.99
N ILE A 239 -33.08 -4.93 -0.11
CA ILE A 239 -33.93 -4.14 -1.03
C ILE A 239 -35.11 -4.98 -1.54
N SER A 240 -34.92 -6.29 -1.77
CA SER A 240 -35.98 -7.19 -2.22
C SER A 240 -36.97 -7.58 -1.11
N GLY A 241 -36.75 -7.16 0.13
CA GLY A 241 -37.54 -7.53 1.30
C GLY A 241 -37.18 -8.89 1.90
N GLU A 242 -36.15 -9.54 1.39
CA GLU A 242 -35.63 -10.79 1.98
C GLU A 242 -34.89 -10.50 3.29
N THR A 243 -35.11 -11.33 4.30
CA THR A 243 -34.39 -11.22 5.58
C THR A 243 -33.06 -11.99 5.49
N VAL A 244 -31.98 -11.34 5.84
CA VAL A 244 -30.61 -11.88 5.83
C VAL A 244 -30.03 -11.82 7.23
N ARG A 245 -29.47 -12.95 7.70
CA ARG A 245 -28.70 -13.05 8.94
C ARG A 245 -27.25 -13.40 8.63
N LEU A 246 -26.31 -12.79 9.33
CA LEU A 246 -24.90 -13.13 9.16
C LEU A 246 -24.62 -14.60 9.53
N SER A 247 -25.33 -15.11 10.54
CA SER A 247 -25.22 -16.52 10.99
C SER A 247 -25.61 -17.54 9.91
N ASP A 248 -26.42 -17.18 8.91
CA ASP A 248 -26.82 -18.07 7.81
C ASP A 248 -25.65 -18.41 6.89
N TYR A 249 -24.56 -17.65 6.95
CA TYR A 249 -23.35 -17.84 6.15
C TYR A 249 -22.21 -18.57 6.90
N ARG A 250 -22.50 -19.19 8.05
CA ARG A 250 -21.53 -20.07 8.73
C ARG A 250 -21.09 -21.19 7.81
N GLY A 251 -19.79 -21.47 7.79
CA GLY A 251 -19.18 -22.44 6.87
C GLY A 251 -18.67 -21.85 5.56
N LYS A 252 -18.88 -20.54 5.33
CA LYS A 252 -18.36 -19.77 4.19
C LYS A 252 -17.62 -18.55 4.69
N LYS A 253 -16.55 -18.15 4.00
CA LYS A 253 -15.90 -16.85 4.24
C LYS A 253 -16.84 -15.73 3.83
N VAL A 254 -16.84 -14.60 4.56
CA VAL A 254 -17.68 -13.43 4.27
C VAL A 254 -16.84 -12.18 4.20
N ILE A 255 -17.06 -11.40 3.15
CA ILE A 255 -16.63 -10.00 3.02
C ILE A 255 -17.82 -9.14 3.44
N LEU A 256 -17.80 -8.63 4.67
CA LEU A 256 -18.82 -7.75 5.22
C LEU A 256 -18.41 -6.30 5.09
N ASN A 257 -19.02 -5.59 4.13
CA ASN A 257 -18.72 -4.19 3.81
C ASN A 257 -19.80 -3.25 4.32
N PHE A 258 -19.44 -2.08 4.84
CA PHE A 258 -20.35 -1.01 5.26
C PHE A 258 -20.15 0.22 4.37
N TRP A 259 -21.25 0.73 3.76
CA TRP A 259 -21.19 1.76 2.74
C TRP A 259 -22.43 2.68 2.71
N ALA A 260 -22.35 3.76 1.91
CA ALA A 260 -23.47 4.65 1.63
C ALA A 260 -23.42 5.20 0.18
N THR A 261 -24.57 5.58 -0.36
CA THR A 261 -24.71 6.07 -1.75
C THR A 261 -24.01 7.41 -2.00
N TRP A 262 -23.88 8.25 -1.00
CA TRP A 262 -23.22 9.55 -1.10
C TRP A 262 -21.69 9.49 -0.95
N CYS A 263 -21.13 8.35 -0.55
CA CYS A 263 -19.71 8.17 -0.25
C CYS A 263 -18.89 7.95 -1.54
N PRO A 264 -18.01 8.88 -1.96
CA PRO A 264 -17.26 8.73 -3.21
C PRO A 264 -16.32 7.52 -3.24
N PRO A 265 -15.53 7.20 -2.18
CA PRO A 265 -14.70 5.99 -2.18
C PRO A 265 -15.53 4.70 -2.20
N CYS A 266 -16.72 4.67 -1.56
CA CYS A 266 -17.62 3.52 -1.64
C CYS A 266 -18.09 3.29 -3.08
N LYS A 267 -18.50 4.36 -3.78
CA LYS A 267 -18.87 4.29 -5.21
C LYS A 267 -17.73 3.76 -6.07
N ALA A 268 -16.49 4.09 -5.73
CA ALA A 268 -15.33 3.66 -6.49
C ALA A 268 -15.07 2.15 -6.35
N GLU A 269 -15.33 1.55 -5.17
CA GLU A 269 -15.08 0.12 -4.95
C GLU A 269 -16.19 -0.81 -5.47
N MET A 270 -17.45 -0.34 -5.56
CA MET A 270 -18.60 -1.18 -5.95
C MET A 270 -18.40 -1.95 -7.27
N PRO A 271 -17.85 -1.37 -8.34
CA PRO A 271 -17.58 -2.13 -9.58
C PRO A 271 -16.52 -3.24 -9.38
N HIS A 272 -15.54 -3.04 -8.49
CA HIS A 272 -14.53 -4.04 -8.17
C HIS A 272 -15.13 -5.18 -7.35
N MET A 273 -16.00 -4.85 -6.37
CA MET A 273 -16.74 -5.83 -5.59
C MET A 273 -17.68 -6.64 -6.46
N GLN A 274 -18.39 -6.01 -7.39
CA GLN A 274 -19.30 -6.70 -8.32
C GLN A 274 -18.54 -7.70 -9.20
N LYS A 275 -17.43 -7.27 -9.80
CA LYS A 275 -16.60 -8.15 -10.62
C LYS A 275 -16.02 -9.31 -9.83
N PHE A 276 -15.58 -9.05 -8.58
CA PHE A 276 -15.09 -10.08 -7.69
C PHE A 276 -16.20 -11.09 -7.33
N TYR A 277 -17.40 -10.61 -7.03
CA TYR A 277 -18.54 -11.44 -6.69
C TYR A 277 -18.97 -12.35 -7.86
N GLU A 278 -18.98 -11.81 -9.09
CA GLU A 278 -19.27 -12.58 -10.31
C GLU A 278 -18.28 -13.72 -10.55
N GLU A 279 -17.01 -13.53 -10.16
CA GLU A 279 -15.96 -14.51 -10.38
C GLU A 279 -15.81 -15.51 -9.20
N HIS A 280 -16.12 -15.11 -7.97
CA HIS A 280 -15.78 -15.85 -6.74
C HIS A 280 -16.92 -15.98 -5.73
N GLY A 281 -18.13 -15.55 -6.06
CA GLY A 281 -19.30 -15.60 -5.16
C GLY A 281 -19.68 -17.01 -4.66
N ASP A 282 -19.24 -18.04 -5.38
CA ASP A 282 -19.42 -19.44 -4.93
C ASP A 282 -18.48 -19.80 -3.77
N GLU A 283 -17.28 -19.19 -3.71
CA GLU A 283 -16.24 -19.48 -2.72
C GLU A 283 -16.34 -18.59 -1.49
N ILE A 284 -16.64 -17.28 -1.70
CA ILE A 284 -16.67 -16.26 -0.66
C ILE A 284 -17.91 -15.38 -0.83
N GLU A 285 -18.63 -15.15 0.26
CA GLU A 285 -19.84 -14.31 0.22
C GLU A 285 -19.49 -12.84 0.32
N VAL A 286 -20.23 -11.99 -0.41
CA VAL A 286 -20.14 -10.53 -0.32
C VAL A 286 -21.45 -9.99 0.22
N ILE A 287 -21.39 -9.39 1.41
CA ILE A 287 -22.52 -8.75 2.08
C ILE A 287 -22.16 -7.27 2.26
N ALA A 288 -22.86 -6.38 1.54
CA ALA A 288 -22.63 -4.94 1.61
C ALA A 288 -23.78 -4.24 2.35
N VAL A 289 -23.65 -4.09 3.66
CA VAL A 289 -24.62 -3.40 4.51
C VAL A 289 -24.64 -1.91 4.16
N ASN A 290 -25.77 -1.43 3.66
CA ASN A 290 -25.98 -0.01 3.47
C ASN A 290 -26.36 0.64 4.81
N LEU A 291 -25.64 1.70 5.21
CA LEU A 291 -25.95 2.50 6.39
C LEU A 291 -27.15 3.43 6.11
N THR A 292 -28.32 2.84 5.91
CA THR A 292 -29.54 3.52 5.42
C THR A 292 -29.99 4.64 6.36
N SER A 293 -29.77 4.49 7.67
CA SER A 293 -30.01 5.54 8.68
C SER A 293 -29.19 6.81 8.45
N ARG A 294 -28.07 6.69 7.73
CA ARG A 294 -27.13 7.79 7.41
C ARG A 294 -27.08 8.06 5.92
N ASP A 295 -27.94 7.43 5.10
CA ASP A 295 -28.02 7.59 3.65
C ASP A 295 -29.23 8.46 3.23
N ASN A 296 -29.44 8.63 1.95
CA ASN A 296 -30.49 9.46 1.36
C ASN A 296 -31.85 8.71 1.22
N GLY A 297 -32.04 7.65 1.99
CA GLY A 297 -33.24 6.80 1.98
C GLY A 297 -33.11 5.57 1.10
N VAL A 298 -34.08 4.66 1.25
CA VAL A 298 -34.08 3.35 0.57
C VAL A 298 -34.15 3.50 -0.94
N GLU A 299 -34.95 4.44 -1.45
CA GLU A 299 -35.11 4.68 -2.90
C GLU A 299 -33.78 5.11 -3.54
N ALA A 300 -32.92 5.86 -2.82
CA ALA A 300 -31.60 6.26 -3.31
C ALA A 300 -30.68 5.03 -3.42
N VAL A 301 -30.79 4.10 -2.46
CA VAL A 301 -30.01 2.84 -2.46
C VAL A 301 -30.48 1.94 -3.59
N GLU A 302 -31.77 1.74 -3.76
CA GLU A 302 -32.38 0.95 -4.85
C GLU A 302 -31.93 1.47 -6.23
N LYS A 303 -32.05 2.78 -6.41
CA LYS A 303 -31.60 3.43 -7.64
C LYS A 303 -30.11 3.19 -7.91
N PHE A 304 -29.27 3.39 -6.88
CA PHE A 304 -27.80 3.20 -7.01
C PHE A 304 -27.45 1.75 -7.37
N VAL A 305 -28.08 0.78 -6.71
CA VAL A 305 -27.89 -0.66 -6.94
C VAL A 305 -28.27 -1.02 -8.39
N GLY A 306 -29.44 -0.54 -8.84
CA GLY A 306 -29.91 -0.77 -10.21
C GLY A 306 -29.02 -0.11 -11.26
N ASP A 307 -28.65 1.16 -11.08
CA ASP A 307 -27.81 1.92 -12.02
C ASP A 307 -26.40 1.30 -12.18
N ASN A 308 -25.89 0.63 -11.14
CA ASN A 308 -24.55 -0.01 -11.13
C ASN A 308 -24.61 -1.52 -11.39
N GLY A 309 -25.79 -2.14 -11.47
CA GLY A 309 -25.98 -3.57 -11.73
C GLY A 309 -25.36 -4.43 -10.62
N LEU A 310 -25.52 -4.02 -9.35
CA LEU A 310 -24.98 -4.77 -8.21
C LEU A 310 -25.89 -5.97 -7.92
N THR A 311 -25.30 -7.16 -7.79
CA THR A 311 -26.05 -8.43 -7.60
C THR A 311 -25.70 -9.19 -6.32
N PHE A 312 -24.68 -8.77 -5.58
CA PHE A 312 -24.37 -9.31 -4.27
C PHE A 312 -25.39 -8.85 -3.21
N THR A 313 -25.37 -9.48 -2.05
CA THR A 313 -26.33 -9.24 -0.98
C THR A 313 -26.19 -7.84 -0.37
N ILE A 314 -27.25 -7.04 -0.37
CA ILE A 314 -27.28 -5.66 0.14
C ILE A 314 -28.37 -5.50 1.21
N PRO A 315 -28.04 -5.75 2.50
CA PRO A 315 -28.93 -5.46 3.61
C PRO A 315 -28.97 -3.96 3.94
N LEU A 316 -30.09 -3.51 4.51
CA LEU A 316 -30.40 -2.13 4.83
C LEU A 316 -30.39 -1.91 6.34
N ASP A 317 -29.41 -1.19 6.87
CA ASP A 317 -29.35 -0.77 8.27
C ASP A 317 -30.15 0.53 8.49
N VAL A 318 -31.47 0.37 8.44
CA VAL A 318 -32.41 1.51 8.52
C VAL A 318 -32.35 2.22 9.87
N ASN A 319 -32.10 1.47 10.94
CA ASN A 319 -32.06 1.99 12.30
C ASN A 319 -30.67 2.46 12.73
N GLY A 320 -29.59 2.09 11.99
CA GLY A 320 -28.20 2.39 12.34
C GLY A 320 -27.62 1.50 13.44
N GLU A 321 -28.37 0.45 13.84
CA GLU A 321 -28.01 -0.43 14.95
C GLU A 321 -26.71 -1.19 14.68
N TYR A 322 -26.53 -1.70 13.47
CA TYR A 322 -25.37 -2.52 13.14
C TYR A 322 -24.17 -1.68 12.69
N GLY A 323 -24.40 -0.49 12.13
CA GLY A 323 -23.33 0.49 11.95
C GLY A 323 -22.69 0.89 13.28
N ASP A 324 -23.49 1.01 14.34
CA ASP A 324 -23.00 1.31 15.69
C ASP A 324 -22.37 0.08 16.36
N ALA A 325 -23.00 -1.11 16.26
CA ALA A 325 -22.47 -2.35 16.83
C ALA A 325 -21.10 -2.76 16.25
N TYR A 326 -20.86 -2.46 14.97
CA TYR A 326 -19.58 -2.69 14.28
C TYR A 326 -18.61 -1.49 14.40
N GLU A 327 -18.95 -0.47 15.18
CA GLU A 327 -18.14 0.73 15.38
C GLU A 327 -17.71 1.37 14.05
N ILE A 328 -18.70 1.60 13.16
CA ILE A 328 -18.44 2.19 11.84
C ILE A 328 -18.38 3.72 11.94
N PHE A 329 -17.18 4.25 12.11
CA PHE A 329 -16.92 5.70 12.15
C PHE A 329 -16.59 6.27 10.78
N SER A 330 -16.03 5.46 9.88
CA SER A 330 -15.62 5.83 8.52
C SER A 330 -16.10 4.80 7.52
N ILE A 331 -16.40 5.24 6.28
CA ILE A 331 -16.84 4.37 5.19
C ILE A 331 -16.01 4.60 3.91
N PRO A 332 -15.77 3.54 3.11
CA PRO A 332 -16.17 2.16 3.37
C PRO A 332 -15.31 1.52 4.47
N THR A 333 -15.91 0.67 5.27
CA THR A 333 -15.22 -0.22 6.21
C THR A 333 -15.64 -1.65 5.94
N THR A 334 -14.66 -2.55 5.85
CA THR A 334 -14.89 -3.96 5.53
C THR A 334 -14.28 -4.85 6.59
N TYR A 335 -15.05 -5.85 7.01
CA TYR A 335 -14.58 -6.93 7.86
C TYR A 335 -14.49 -8.22 7.04
N ILE A 336 -13.39 -8.94 7.21
CA ILE A 336 -13.21 -10.26 6.62
C ILE A 336 -13.43 -11.27 7.72
N ILE A 337 -14.41 -12.17 7.49
CA ILE A 337 -14.93 -13.11 8.46
C ILE A 337 -14.67 -14.53 7.94
N ASP A 338 -14.15 -15.40 8.80
CA ASP A 338 -13.89 -16.80 8.47
C ASP A 338 -15.16 -17.68 8.53
N GLU A 339 -15.03 -18.92 8.14
CA GLU A 339 -16.11 -19.91 8.10
C GLU A 339 -16.74 -20.17 9.49
N LYS A 340 -16.03 -19.82 10.58
CA LYS A 340 -16.49 -19.93 11.96
C LYS A 340 -17.18 -18.66 12.46
N GLY A 341 -17.17 -17.59 11.63
CA GLY A 341 -17.73 -16.29 11.97
C GLY A 341 -16.77 -15.43 12.81
N GLN A 342 -15.49 -15.73 12.80
CA GLN A 342 -14.49 -14.92 13.48
C GLN A 342 -13.96 -13.83 12.53
N ILE A 343 -13.88 -12.59 13.01
CA ILE A 343 -13.26 -11.49 12.28
C ILE A 343 -11.75 -11.68 12.37
N TYR A 344 -11.09 -11.83 11.24
CA TYR A 344 -9.62 -11.90 11.21
C TYR A 344 -8.98 -10.66 10.58
N GLN A 345 -9.78 -9.80 9.91
CA GLN A 345 -9.25 -8.55 9.36
C GLN A 345 -10.32 -7.46 9.33
N LYS A 346 -9.93 -6.21 9.62
CA LYS A 346 -10.70 -4.98 9.41
C LYS A 346 -9.95 -4.10 8.43
N ILE A 347 -10.64 -3.56 7.44
CA ILE A 347 -10.09 -2.67 6.42
C ILE A 347 -10.93 -1.41 6.39
N VAL A 348 -10.30 -0.26 6.52
CA VAL A 348 -10.94 1.05 6.38
C VAL A 348 -10.48 1.66 5.06
N GLY A 349 -11.42 2.06 4.22
CA GLY A 349 -11.17 2.61 2.88
C GLY A 349 -11.46 1.63 1.74
N PRO A 350 -11.46 2.12 0.47
CA PRO A 350 -11.89 1.36 -0.68
C PRO A 350 -10.90 0.26 -1.07
N MET A 351 -11.42 -0.85 -1.56
CA MET A 351 -10.65 -1.99 -2.05
C MET A 351 -10.76 -2.12 -3.57
N ASP A 352 -9.64 -2.43 -4.21
CA ASP A 352 -9.60 -2.86 -5.60
C ASP A 352 -9.75 -4.38 -5.72
N LYS A 353 -9.88 -4.88 -6.94
CA LYS A 353 -10.04 -6.31 -7.21
C LYS A 353 -8.86 -7.13 -6.66
N ASN A 354 -7.62 -6.67 -6.81
CA ASN A 354 -6.43 -7.38 -6.32
C ASN A 354 -6.45 -7.53 -4.79
N THR A 355 -6.93 -6.50 -4.10
CA THR A 355 -7.12 -6.55 -2.64
C THR A 355 -8.17 -7.60 -2.27
N LEU A 356 -9.30 -7.64 -2.97
CA LEU A 356 -10.37 -8.62 -2.74
C LEU A 356 -9.89 -10.05 -3.01
N GLU A 357 -9.16 -10.28 -4.12
CA GLU A 357 -8.58 -11.58 -4.45
C GLU A 357 -7.58 -12.09 -3.39
N SER A 358 -6.92 -11.20 -2.66
CA SER A 358 -5.99 -11.59 -1.60
C SER A 358 -6.65 -12.33 -0.41
N PHE A 359 -7.98 -12.32 -0.31
CA PHE A 359 -8.74 -13.01 0.74
C PHE A 359 -9.18 -14.43 0.36
N LEU A 360 -8.96 -14.83 -0.90
CA LEU A 360 -9.23 -16.20 -1.34
C LEU A 360 -8.25 -17.22 -0.76
N ASN A 361 -7.04 -16.77 -0.39
CA ASN A 361 -5.94 -17.59 0.11
C ASN A 361 -5.93 -17.74 1.63
#